data_e4f201d38e063c28b954b1cad4cb820f
#
_entry.id   e4f201d38e063c28b954b1cad4cb820f
#
_cell.length_a   1.000
_cell.length_b   1.000
_cell.length_c   1.000
_cell.angle_alpha   90.00
_cell.angle_beta   90.00
_cell.angle_gamma   90.00
#
_symmetry.space_group_name_H-M   'P 1'
#
loop_
_entity.id
_entity.type
_entity.pdbx_description
1 polymer ?
#
loop_
_entity_poly.entity_id
_entity_poly.type
_entity_poly.pdbx_seq_one_letter_code
_entity_poly.pdbx_strand_id
1 'polypeptide(L)'
;MAPEAIQSPGSVDARSDLYAVGALGYFLLTGQPVFEAATLIQLCQMHIDAVPVPPSQRTKQPISPELETTLLRCLDKVRTRRPTTARELAHLLMQVPIRGDWPETTAESWWNSHETGTVPVISPNPGPADSPYSHTVVGLSPE
;
A
#
# COMPACT_ATOMS: atom_id res chain seq x y z
N MET A 1 3.33 -5.28 -8.19
CA MET A 1 3.19 -5.29 -9.67
C MET A 1 1.84 -5.86 -10.02
N ALA A 2 1.11 -5.28 -11.00
CA ALA A 2 -0.20 -5.79 -11.41
C ALA A 2 -0.07 -7.12 -12.19
N PRO A 3 -1.06 -8.05 -12.09
CA PRO A 3 -1.03 -9.34 -12.78
C PRO A 3 -0.75 -9.24 -14.29
N GLU A 4 -1.43 -8.33 -14.96
CA GLU A 4 -1.28 -8.11 -16.41
C GLU A 4 0.11 -7.57 -16.79
N ALA A 5 0.75 -6.79 -15.91
CA ALA A 5 2.12 -6.32 -16.15
C ALA A 5 3.15 -7.45 -16.10
N ILE A 6 2.81 -8.56 -15.41
CA ILE A 6 3.64 -9.76 -15.36
C ILE A 6 3.35 -10.66 -16.56
N GLN A 7 2.06 -10.90 -16.85
CA GLN A 7 1.61 -11.88 -17.85
C GLN A 7 1.66 -11.36 -19.28
N SER A 8 1.36 -10.07 -19.48
CA SER A 8 1.18 -9.46 -20.79
C SER A 8 1.54 -7.97 -20.76
N PRO A 9 2.84 -7.61 -20.69
CA PRO A 9 3.28 -6.21 -20.53
C PRO A 9 2.70 -5.25 -21.57
N GLY A 10 2.40 -5.73 -22.78
CA GLY A 10 1.78 -4.93 -23.83
C GLY A 10 0.29 -4.61 -23.63
N SER A 11 -0.36 -5.21 -22.62
CA SER A 11 -1.79 -5.00 -22.31
C SER A 11 -2.02 -4.10 -21.09
N VAL A 12 -0.98 -3.49 -20.55
CA VAL A 12 -1.04 -2.60 -19.38
C VAL A 12 -1.86 -1.35 -19.70
N ASP A 13 -2.77 -0.99 -18.79
CA ASP A 13 -3.55 0.26 -18.86
C ASP A 13 -3.55 0.95 -17.48
N ALA A 14 -4.23 2.10 -17.36
CA ALA A 14 -4.31 2.89 -16.12
C ALA A 14 -4.80 2.10 -14.90
N ARG A 15 -5.50 0.97 -15.10
CA ARG A 15 -5.96 0.12 -13.99
C ARG A 15 -4.83 -0.69 -13.35
N SER A 16 -3.69 -0.80 -14.02
CA SER A 16 -2.47 -1.36 -13.40
C SER A 16 -1.89 -0.42 -12.33
N ASP A 17 -2.01 0.89 -12.53
CA ASP A 17 -1.63 1.89 -11.53
C ASP A 17 -2.59 1.84 -10.34
N LEU A 18 -3.89 1.63 -10.58
CA LEU A 18 -4.88 1.47 -9.51
C LEU A 18 -4.60 0.22 -8.66
N TYR A 19 -4.08 -0.86 -9.26
CA TYR A 19 -3.60 -2.00 -8.50
C TYR A 19 -2.41 -1.63 -7.60
N ALA A 20 -1.47 -0.81 -8.10
CA ALA A 20 -0.34 -0.33 -7.32
C ALA A 20 -0.80 0.58 -6.15
N VAL A 21 -1.79 1.46 -6.39
CA VAL A 21 -2.42 2.27 -5.33
C VAL A 21 -3.08 1.37 -4.28
N GLY A 22 -3.79 0.31 -4.69
CA GLY A 22 -4.35 -0.69 -3.78
C GLY A 22 -3.28 -1.36 -2.91
N ALA A 23 -2.14 -1.73 -3.51
CA ALA A 23 -1.02 -2.33 -2.78
C ALA A 23 -0.36 -1.35 -1.81
N LEU A 24 -0.22 -0.08 -2.19
CA LEU A 24 0.28 0.98 -1.32
C LEU A 24 -0.67 1.21 -0.14
N GLY A 25 -1.98 1.34 -0.39
CA GLY A 25 -2.99 1.51 0.65
C GLY A 25 -3.02 0.32 1.62
N TYR A 26 -2.87 -0.89 1.10
CA TYR A 26 -2.74 -2.11 1.91
C TYR A 26 -1.53 -2.02 2.86
N PHE A 27 -0.37 -1.63 2.33
CA PHE A 27 0.84 -1.46 3.12
C PHE A 27 0.69 -0.37 4.19
N LEU A 28 0.10 0.77 3.86
CA LEU A 28 -0.12 1.87 4.80
C LEU A 28 -1.02 1.46 5.98
N LEU A 29 -1.99 0.58 5.75
CA LEU A 29 -2.89 0.10 6.79
C LEU A 29 -2.28 -1.02 7.66
N THR A 30 -1.45 -1.87 7.08
CA THR A 30 -0.99 -3.10 7.73
C THR A 30 0.47 -3.08 8.15
N GLY A 31 1.29 -2.17 7.56
CA GLY A 31 2.74 -2.19 7.66
C GLY A 31 3.39 -3.39 6.94
N GLN A 32 2.61 -4.17 6.17
CA GLN A 32 3.06 -5.38 5.50
C GLN A 32 2.70 -5.32 4.01
N PRO A 33 3.53 -5.90 3.12
CA PRO A 33 3.16 -6.03 1.71
C PRO A 33 1.96 -6.95 1.54
N VAL A 34 1.26 -6.82 0.41
CA VAL A 34 0.09 -7.66 0.07
C VAL A 34 0.47 -9.14 0.07
N PHE A 35 1.64 -9.45 -0.50
CA PHE A 35 2.22 -10.79 -0.56
C PHE A 35 3.70 -10.77 -0.19
N GLU A 36 4.16 -11.84 0.43
CA GLU A 36 5.57 -12.09 0.74
C GLU A 36 5.95 -13.46 0.19
N ALA A 37 7.14 -13.57 -0.39
CA ALA A 37 7.65 -14.81 -0.94
C ALA A 37 9.19 -14.84 -0.87
N ALA A 38 9.75 -16.04 -0.82
CA ALA A 38 11.20 -16.24 -0.76
C ALA A 38 11.92 -15.91 -2.08
N THR A 39 11.18 -15.95 -3.21
CA THR A 39 11.72 -15.66 -4.54
C THR A 39 10.84 -14.71 -5.32
N LEU A 40 11.45 -13.95 -6.25
CA LEU A 40 10.69 -13.06 -7.14
C LEU A 40 9.65 -13.82 -7.98
N ILE A 41 9.97 -15.03 -8.42
CA ILE A 41 9.06 -15.86 -9.22
C ILE A 41 7.81 -16.22 -8.42
N GLN A 42 7.99 -16.64 -7.17
CA GLN A 42 6.87 -16.93 -6.26
C GLN A 42 6.04 -15.67 -5.98
N LEU A 43 6.71 -14.53 -5.75
CA LEU A 43 6.01 -13.26 -5.54
C LEU A 43 5.19 -12.86 -6.77
N CYS A 44 5.74 -12.98 -7.97
CA CYS A 44 5.01 -12.75 -9.22
C CYS A 44 3.81 -13.69 -9.35
N GLN A 45 3.97 -14.98 -9.04
CA GLN A 45 2.88 -15.94 -9.07
C GLN A 45 1.76 -15.57 -8.09
N MET A 46 2.10 -15.14 -6.87
CA MET A 46 1.11 -14.67 -5.90
C MET A 46 0.37 -13.42 -6.38
N HIS A 47 1.04 -12.51 -7.07
CA HIS A 47 0.37 -11.37 -7.68
C HIS A 47 -0.61 -11.78 -8.79
N ILE A 48 -0.35 -12.88 -9.49
CA ILE A 48 -1.20 -13.39 -10.57
C ILE A 48 -2.47 -14.07 -10.01
N ASP A 49 -2.34 -14.93 -9.02
CA ASP A 49 -3.42 -15.85 -8.64
C ASP A 49 -3.80 -15.87 -7.15
N ALA A 50 -2.91 -15.49 -6.22
CA ALA A 50 -3.20 -15.59 -4.81
C ALA A 50 -4.20 -14.50 -4.36
N VAL A 51 -5.16 -14.89 -3.53
CA VAL A 51 -6.13 -13.96 -2.93
C VAL A 51 -5.46 -13.19 -1.80
N PRO A 52 -5.51 -11.85 -1.78
CA PRO A 52 -4.99 -11.05 -0.67
C PRO A 52 -5.72 -11.39 0.63
N VAL A 53 -4.96 -11.51 1.72
CA VAL A 53 -5.56 -11.55 3.06
C VAL A 53 -6.18 -10.18 3.35
N PRO A 54 -7.43 -10.09 3.84
CA PRO A 54 -8.03 -8.80 4.19
C PRO A 54 -7.16 -8.02 5.18
N PRO A 55 -6.96 -6.71 4.97
CA PRO A 55 -6.20 -5.85 5.89
C PRO A 55 -6.62 -5.98 7.36
N SER A 56 -7.93 -6.07 7.63
CA SER A 56 -8.49 -6.23 8.98
C SER A 56 -8.00 -7.50 9.71
N GLN A 57 -7.54 -8.52 8.98
CA GLN A 57 -6.96 -9.74 9.56
C GLN A 57 -5.46 -9.61 9.85
N ARG A 58 -4.80 -8.55 9.35
CA ARG A 58 -3.36 -8.32 9.53
C ARG A 58 -3.01 -7.21 10.49
N THR A 59 -3.95 -6.35 10.85
CA THR A 59 -3.74 -5.28 11.81
C THR A 59 -4.72 -5.39 12.98
N LYS A 60 -4.30 -4.87 14.15
CA LYS A 60 -5.17 -4.72 15.33
C LYS A 60 -5.97 -3.43 15.30
N GLN A 61 -5.67 -2.52 14.37
CA GLN A 61 -6.38 -1.26 14.22
C GLN A 61 -7.73 -1.51 13.53
N PRO A 62 -8.80 -0.86 13.97
CA PRO A 62 -10.09 -0.98 13.31
C PRO A 62 -10.03 -0.33 11.92
N ILE A 63 -10.34 -1.11 10.89
CA ILE A 63 -10.44 -0.63 9.51
C ILE A 63 -11.93 -0.58 9.13
N SER A 64 -12.35 0.49 8.45
CA SER A 64 -13.73 0.54 7.96
C SER A 64 -13.93 -0.50 6.84
N PRO A 65 -15.08 -1.21 6.83
CA PRO A 65 -15.38 -2.19 5.79
C PRO A 65 -15.35 -1.61 4.37
N GLU A 66 -15.74 -0.33 4.23
CA GLU A 66 -15.76 0.39 2.95
C GLU A 66 -14.34 0.60 2.44
N LEU A 67 -13.40 0.99 3.31
CA LEU A 67 -11.99 1.16 2.95
C LEU A 67 -11.37 -0.18 2.56
N GLU A 68 -11.57 -1.21 3.37
CA GLU A 68 -11.07 -2.55 3.09
C GLU A 68 -11.60 -3.06 1.74
N THR A 69 -12.91 -2.96 1.51
CA THR A 69 -13.54 -3.39 0.25
C THR A 69 -12.96 -2.62 -0.94
N THR A 70 -12.77 -1.31 -0.81
CA THR A 70 -12.21 -0.47 -1.88
C THR A 70 -10.79 -0.88 -2.22
N LEU A 71 -9.94 -1.12 -1.22
CA LEU A 71 -8.56 -1.55 -1.45
C LEU A 71 -8.48 -2.96 -2.05
N LEU A 72 -9.28 -3.90 -1.54
CA LEU A 72 -9.33 -5.25 -2.09
C LEU A 72 -9.86 -5.26 -3.53
N ARG A 73 -10.81 -4.37 -3.87
CA ARG A 73 -11.28 -4.17 -5.24
C ARG A 73 -10.15 -3.67 -6.16
N CYS A 74 -9.29 -2.77 -5.69
CA CYS A 74 -8.10 -2.37 -6.46
C CYS A 74 -7.15 -3.55 -6.72
N LEU A 75 -7.05 -4.49 -5.78
CA LEU A 75 -6.18 -5.67 -5.84
C LEU A 75 -6.82 -6.87 -6.58
N ASP A 76 -8.01 -6.69 -7.18
CA ASP A 76 -8.65 -7.77 -7.95
C ASP A 76 -7.76 -8.21 -9.12
N LYS A 77 -7.66 -9.51 -9.32
CA LYS A 77 -6.85 -10.10 -10.39
C LYS A 77 -7.43 -9.79 -11.77
N VAL A 78 -8.75 -9.74 -11.84
CA VAL A 78 -9.48 -9.38 -13.05
C VAL A 78 -9.59 -7.85 -13.13
N ARG A 79 -8.80 -7.23 -14.00
CA ARG A 79 -8.73 -5.76 -14.12
C ARG A 79 -10.08 -5.06 -14.36
N THR A 80 -11.05 -5.75 -14.99
CA THR A 80 -12.39 -5.18 -15.21
C THR A 80 -13.24 -5.05 -13.95
N ARG A 81 -12.84 -5.72 -12.86
CA ARG A 81 -13.49 -5.61 -11.54
C ARG A 81 -12.91 -4.51 -10.68
N ARG A 82 -11.72 -3.98 -11.04
CA ARG A 82 -11.12 -2.82 -10.37
C ARG A 82 -11.92 -1.55 -10.67
N PRO A 83 -11.71 -0.45 -9.93
CA PRO A 83 -12.18 0.85 -10.35
C PRO A 83 -11.69 1.15 -11.78
N THR A 84 -12.52 1.77 -12.59
CA THR A 84 -12.20 2.00 -14.02
C THR A 84 -11.27 3.19 -14.21
N THR A 85 -11.31 4.16 -13.28
CA THR A 85 -10.51 5.39 -13.31
C THR A 85 -10.04 5.79 -11.91
N ALA A 86 -9.00 6.60 -11.85
CA ALA A 86 -8.55 7.23 -10.61
C ALA A 86 -9.65 8.11 -9.97
N ARG A 87 -10.51 8.73 -10.80
CA ARG A 87 -11.65 9.52 -10.31
C ARG A 87 -12.69 8.65 -9.62
N GLU A 88 -13.00 7.47 -10.15
CA GLU A 88 -13.88 6.50 -9.48
C GLU A 88 -13.28 6.07 -8.15
N LEU A 89 -12.00 5.74 -8.11
CA LEU A 89 -11.31 5.37 -6.87
C LEU A 89 -11.35 6.52 -5.84
N ALA A 90 -11.05 7.75 -6.27
CA ALA A 90 -11.12 8.92 -5.39
C ALA A 90 -12.55 9.10 -4.81
N HIS A 91 -13.58 8.92 -5.65
CA HIS A 91 -14.97 9.00 -5.19
C HIS A 91 -15.29 7.91 -4.15
N LEU A 92 -14.86 6.67 -4.37
CA LEU A 92 -15.03 5.58 -3.41
C LEU A 92 -14.34 5.88 -2.07
N LEU A 93 -13.11 6.41 -2.13
CA LEU A 93 -12.35 6.76 -0.92
C LEU A 93 -12.98 7.93 -0.16
N MET A 94 -13.56 8.92 -0.85
CA MET A 94 -14.28 10.03 -0.19
C MET A 94 -15.56 9.58 0.52
N GLN A 95 -16.12 8.44 0.16
CA GLN A 95 -17.30 7.87 0.85
C GLN A 95 -16.93 7.07 2.11
N VAL A 96 -15.66 6.79 2.33
CA VAL A 96 -15.19 6.09 3.54
C VAL A 96 -15.40 6.99 4.75
N PRO A 97 -16.12 6.51 5.79
CA PRO A 97 -16.29 7.28 7.00
C PRO A 97 -14.93 7.42 7.72
N ILE A 98 -14.41 8.65 7.75
CA ILE A 98 -13.16 8.96 8.44
C ILE A 98 -13.46 9.10 9.93
N ARG A 99 -12.79 8.32 10.77
CA ARG A 99 -12.81 8.51 12.21
C ARG A 99 -11.72 9.52 12.59
N GLY A 100 -12.14 10.71 12.90
CA GLY A 100 -11.28 11.83 13.29
C GLY A 100 -11.11 12.84 12.16
N ASP A 101 -11.16 14.10 12.52
CA ASP A 101 -10.87 15.17 11.58
C ASP A 101 -9.37 15.29 11.39
N TRP A 102 -8.95 15.31 10.12
CA TRP A 102 -7.61 15.71 9.73
C TRP A 102 -7.72 17.02 8.94
N PRO A 103 -8.07 18.14 9.61
CA PRO A 103 -8.21 19.44 8.94
C PRO A 103 -6.86 19.89 8.37
N GLU A 104 -6.92 20.75 7.37
CA GLU A 104 -5.74 21.29 6.70
C GLU A 104 -4.75 21.92 7.69
N THR A 105 -5.26 22.59 8.72
CA THR A 105 -4.43 23.16 9.81
C THR A 105 -3.64 22.11 10.61
N THR A 106 -4.19 20.91 10.77
CA THR A 106 -3.48 19.78 11.41
C THR A 106 -2.40 19.23 10.48
N ALA A 107 -2.69 19.11 9.19
CA ALA A 107 -1.72 18.71 8.17
C ALA A 107 -0.56 19.73 8.10
N GLU A 108 -0.84 21.03 8.02
CA GLU A 108 0.17 22.10 8.04
C GLU A 108 1.02 22.05 9.29
N SER A 109 0.41 21.91 10.47
CA SER A 109 1.14 21.81 11.74
C SER A 109 2.05 20.58 11.77
N TRP A 110 1.56 19.46 11.24
CA TRP A 110 2.34 18.22 11.16
C TRP A 110 3.53 18.40 10.21
N TRP A 111 3.32 18.94 9.01
CA TRP A 111 4.40 19.22 8.06
C TRP A 111 5.44 20.18 8.62
N ASN A 112 5.02 21.30 9.19
CA ASN A 112 5.92 22.27 9.80
C ASN A 112 6.80 21.67 10.91
N SER A 113 6.26 20.73 11.69
CA SER A 113 7.03 20.02 12.72
C SER A 113 8.02 19.01 12.15
N HIS A 114 7.79 18.51 10.94
CA HIS A 114 8.66 17.51 10.28
C HIS A 114 9.68 18.14 9.33
N GLU A 115 9.39 19.30 8.74
CA GLU A 115 10.33 20.05 7.90
C GLU A 115 11.47 20.68 8.72
N THR A 116 11.30 20.90 10.02
CA THR A 116 12.34 21.44 10.91
C THR A 116 13.41 20.43 11.34
N GLY A 117 13.53 19.30 10.65
CA GLY A 117 14.68 18.38 10.78
C GLY A 117 14.68 17.48 12.01
N THR A 118 13.66 17.55 12.85
CA THR A 118 13.47 16.60 13.94
C THR A 118 12.47 15.52 13.50
N VAL A 119 12.86 14.71 12.55
CA VAL A 119 12.10 13.49 12.26
C VAL A 119 12.20 12.61 13.51
N PRO A 120 11.11 12.36 14.23
CA PRO A 120 11.15 11.28 15.22
C PRO A 120 11.50 10.03 14.40
N VAL A 121 12.64 9.42 14.68
CA VAL A 121 12.94 8.09 14.17
C VAL A 121 11.82 7.21 14.71
N ILE A 122 10.82 6.97 13.88
CA ILE A 122 9.88 5.87 14.14
C ILE A 122 10.79 4.66 14.10
N SER A 123 11.20 4.20 15.28
CA SER A 123 11.92 2.94 15.38
C SER A 123 11.09 1.93 14.62
N PRO A 124 11.62 1.30 13.57
CA PRO A 124 10.90 0.23 12.92
C PRO A 124 10.55 -0.74 14.04
N ASN A 125 9.26 -1.06 14.15
CA ASN A 125 8.82 -2.14 15.03
C ASN A 125 9.81 -3.30 14.80
N PRO A 126 10.51 -3.82 15.82
CA PRO A 126 11.43 -4.93 15.63
C PRO A 126 10.59 -6.12 15.16
N GLY A 127 10.41 -6.22 13.87
CA GLY A 127 9.96 -7.43 13.20
C GLY A 127 10.98 -8.52 13.51
N PRO A 128 10.62 -9.79 13.38
CA PRO A 128 11.54 -10.90 13.65
C PRO A 128 12.85 -10.67 12.90
N ALA A 129 13.96 -10.94 13.57
CA ALA A 129 15.33 -10.56 13.23
C ALA A 129 15.90 -11.10 11.90
N ASP A 130 15.10 -11.73 11.04
CA ASP A 130 15.51 -12.39 9.81
C ASP A 130 14.74 -11.88 8.57
N SER A 131 14.55 -10.56 8.42
CA SER A 131 14.06 -10.02 7.16
C SER A 131 15.21 -9.89 6.16
N PRO A 132 15.14 -10.49 4.95
CA PRO A 132 16.19 -10.37 3.92
C PRO A 132 16.36 -8.96 3.35
N TYR A 133 15.59 -7.98 3.82
CA TYR A 133 15.65 -6.57 3.38
C TYR A 133 16.38 -5.64 4.35
N SER A 134 17.08 -6.17 5.37
CA SER A 134 17.78 -5.35 6.39
C SER A 134 19.10 -4.75 5.92
N HIS A 135 19.51 -4.94 4.69
CA HIS A 135 20.78 -4.43 4.17
C HIS A 135 20.58 -3.59 2.91
N THR A 136 20.36 -2.30 3.04
CA THR A 136 20.89 -1.29 2.15
C THR A 136 20.59 0.12 2.69
N VAL A 137 21.36 0.56 3.68
CA VAL A 137 21.61 1.99 3.85
C VAL A 137 23.09 2.21 3.58
N VAL A 138 23.41 2.56 2.32
CA VAL A 138 24.73 3.05 1.97
C VAL A 138 24.84 4.46 2.53
N GLY A 139 25.69 4.62 3.55
CA GLY A 139 26.04 5.92 4.07
C GLY A 139 26.78 6.72 3.01
N LEU A 140 26.23 7.85 2.60
CA LEU A 140 26.96 8.92 1.94
C LEU A 140 27.47 9.85 3.04
N SER A 141 28.76 9.74 3.32
CA SER A 141 29.49 10.76 4.09
C SER A 141 29.74 11.99 3.21
N PRO A 142 29.53 13.20 3.69
CA PRO A 142 29.96 14.42 2.98
C PRO A 142 31.44 14.66 3.25
N GLU A 143 32.22 14.86 2.19
CA GLU A 143 33.45 15.66 2.20
C GLU A 143 33.12 17.09 1.82
#